data_4861ad1dca354a28c67debc2712163f9
#
_entry.id   4861ad1dca354a28c67debc2712163f9
#
_cell.length_a   1.000
_cell.length_b   1.000
_cell.length_c   1.000
_cell.angle_alpha   90.00
_cell.angle_beta   90.00
_cell.angle_gamma   90.00
#
_symmetry.space_group_name_H-M   'P 1'
#
loop_
_entity.id
_entity.type
_entity.pdbx_description
1 polymer ?
#
loop_
_entity_poly.entity_id
_entity_poly.type
_entity_poly.pdbx_seq_one_letter_code
_entity_poly.pdbx_strand_id
1 'polypeptide(L)'
;SHTPAATDEPEGGDTPATPASGKYVKVTAEQADWSGKYLIVFGTNAHATLASSGKDLNSTVAVNIVNGEIEATADLAQAVMTVTKNGDKYAMTFPDGKYFGMQKNGCKLMTSAFDLDFAYTPAGPKISGFVSSESNTFILYENASSGTKYYRCYVEKNGQTGYNLPTLFKLAE
;
A
#
# COMPACT_ATOMS: atom_id res chain seq x y z
N SER A 1 -9.36 16.61 35.74
CA SER A 1 -9.20 16.50 35.22
C SER A 1 -9.33 16.32 34.16
N HIS A 2 -9.30 16.20 33.59
CA HIS A 2 -9.36 16.16 32.64
C HIS A 2 -9.02 15.88 31.73
N THR A 3 -9.02 15.64 31.16
CA THR A 3 -8.77 15.32 30.28
C THR A 3 -8.39 15.60 29.34
N PRO A 4 -8.11 15.58 28.93
CA PRO A 4 -7.82 15.83 28.04
C PRO A 4 -7.73 15.60 27.08
N ALA A 5 -7.65 15.33 26.91
CA ALA A 5 -7.39 15.14 26.13
C ALA A 5 -7.57 15.12 25.08
N ALA A 6 -7.81 15.01 24.86
CA ALA A 6 -7.92 14.80 23.93
C ALA A 6 -7.88 15.25 23.01
N THR A 7 -7.99 15.45 22.82
CA THR A 7 -8.05 15.71 22.06
C THR A 7 -7.71 16.26 21.23
N ASP A 8 -7.23 16.29 21.01
CA ASP A 8 -6.67 16.75 20.22
C ASP A 8 -6.63 16.41 19.03
N GLU A 9 -7.30 16.32 18.45
CA GLU A 9 -7.39 15.99 17.23
C GLU A 9 -6.88 16.96 16.33
N PRO A 10 -6.23 16.62 15.30
CA PRO A 10 -5.82 17.53 14.27
C PRO A 10 -7.03 18.11 13.68
N GLU A 11 -6.97 19.36 13.42
CA GLU A 11 -8.03 19.94 12.83
C GLU A 11 -7.81 20.14 11.44
N GLY A 12 -8.69 20.71 10.70
CA GLY A 12 -8.53 21.09 9.32
C GLY A 12 -8.47 19.97 8.34
N GLY A 13 -8.87 18.80 8.74
CA GLY A 13 -8.83 17.68 7.85
C GLY A 13 -7.44 17.10 7.62
N ASP A 14 -6.54 17.39 8.50
CA ASP A 14 -5.20 16.85 8.38
C ASP A 14 -5.21 15.34 8.42
N THR A 15 -4.27 14.76 7.75
CA THR A 15 -4.07 13.32 7.84
C THR A 15 -3.66 12.95 9.25
N PRO A 16 -4.23 11.91 9.83
CA PRO A 16 -3.80 11.49 11.16
C PRO A 16 -2.32 11.17 11.16
N ALA A 17 -1.67 11.46 12.25
CA ALA A 17 -0.26 11.15 12.40
C ALA A 17 -0.05 9.64 12.32
N THR A 18 1.04 9.23 11.69
CA THR A 18 1.42 7.84 11.64
C THR A 18 1.98 7.43 12.99
N PRO A 19 1.48 6.34 13.57
CA PRO A 19 1.97 5.93 14.88
C PRO A 19 3.42 5.51 14.83
N ALA A 20 4.12 5.78 15.91
CA ALA A 20 5.50 5.35 16.09
C ALA A 20 5.58 4.17 17.06
N SER A 21 4.47 3.53 17.36
CA SER A 21 4.44 2.38 18.25
C SER A 21 3.42 1.38 17.72
N GLY A 22 3.52 0.16 18.22
CA GLY A 22 2.67 -0.92 17.75
C GLY A 22 3.43 -1.78 16.76
N LYS A 23 2.73 -2.63 16.08
CA LYS A 23 3.32 -3.57 15.15
C LYS A 23 2.53 -3.67 13.86
N TYR A 24 3.25 -3.82 12.77
CA TYR A 24 2.66 -4.17 11.49
C TYR A 24 2.76 -5.69 11.36
N VAL A 25 1.62 -6.33 11.12
CA VAL A 25 1.53 -7.78 11.10
C VAL A 25 1.26 -8.24 9.67
N LYS A 26 1.98 -9.27 9.23
CA LYS A 26 1.83 -9.78 7.87
C LYS A 26 0.40 -10.23 7.64
N VAL A 27 -0.16 -9.79 6.52
CA VAL A 27 -1.52 -10.19 6.13
C VAL A 27 -1.46 -11.59 5.55
N THR A 28 -2.17 -12.53 6.18
CA THR A 28 -2.15 -13.93 5.78
C THR A 28 -3.53 -14.49 5.49
N ALA A 29 -4.57 -13.66 5.50
CA ALA A 29 -5.94 -14.12 5.28
C ALA A 29 -6.81 -12.99 4.76
N GLU A 30 -7.96 -13.36 4.23
CA GLU A 30 -8.96 -12.38 3.79
C GLU A 30 -9.42 -11.53 4.94
N GLN A 31 -9.72 -10.26 4.67
CA GLN A 31 -10.21 -9.33 5.67
C GLN A 31 -11.60 -8.84 5.27
N ALA A 32 -12.48 -8.73 6.27
CA ALA A 32 -13.81 -8.17 6.03
C ALA A 32 -13.72 -6.71 5.65
N ASP A 33 -12.72 -6.00 6.17
CA ASP A 33 -12.51 -4.58 5.91
C ASP A 33 -11.00 -4.37 5.76
N TRP A 34 -10.59 -3.93 4.59
CA TRP A 34 -9.18 -3.72 4.29
C TRP A 34 -8.68 -2.33 4.71
N SER A 35 -9.55 -1.48 5.28
CA SER A 35 -9.10 -0.17 5.74
C SER A 35 -8.01 -0.30 6.79
N GLY A 36 -7.06 0.60 6.75
CA GLY A 36 -5.98 0.60 7.75
C GLY A 36 -4.68 1.13 7.17
N LYS A 37 -3.63 0.98 7.95
CA LYS A 37 -2.30 1.43 7.57
C LYS A 37 -1.44 0.21 7.25
N TYR A 38 -0.71 0.31 6.16
CA TYR A 38 0.03 -0.84 5.61
C TYR A 38 1.45 -0.46 5.24
N LEU A 39 2.31 -1.47 5.30
CA LEU A 39 3.60 -1.41 4.63
C LEU A 39 3.53 -2.43 3.48
N ILE A 40 3.92 -1.99 2.29
CA ILE A 40 4.03 -2.88 1.12
C ILE A 40 5.50 -3.27 1.04
N VAL A 41 5.80 -4.54 1.29
CA VAL A 41 7.18 -4.98 1.50
C VAL A 41 7.63 -5.91 0.39
N PHE A 42 8.83 -5.69 -0.11
CA PHE A 42 9.47 -6.60 -1.05
C PHE A 42 10.83 -6.96 -0.45
N GLY A 43 10.99 -8.23 -0.05
CA GLY A 43 12.19 -8.64 0.66
C GLY A 43 12.23 -7.98 2.03
N THR A 44 13.20 -7.11 2.24
CA THR A 44 13.38 -6.41 3.51
C THR A 44 13.20 -4.90 3.38
N ASN A 45 12.48 -4.46 2.37
CA ASN A 45 12.24 -3.03 2.16
C ASN A 45 10.76 -2.74 1.99
N ALA A 46 10.31 -1.65 2.60
CA ALA A 46 8.97 -1.13 2.37
C ALA A 46 9.01 -0.16 1.18
N HIS A 47 8.00 -0.25 0.35
CA HIS A 47 7.94 0.47 -0.92
C HIS A 47 6.79 1.48 -0.90
N ALA A 48 7.12 2.76 -1.00
CA ALA A 48 6.10 3.81 -1.03
C ALA A 48 6.58 5.03 -1.83
N THR A 49 7.65 4.88 -2.61
CA THR A 49 8.21 5.98 -3.38
C THR A 49 7.94 5.78 -4.86
N LEU A 50 7.35 6.77 -5.49
CA LEU A 50 7.07 6.73 -6.91
C LEU A 50 7.51 8.05 -7.51
N ALA A 51 8.51 8.02 -8.38
CA ALA A 51 8.96 9.22 -9.06
C ALA A 51 7.84 9.76 -9.94
N SER A 52 7.75 11.07 -10.06
CA SER A 52 6.64 11.71 -10.80
C SER A 52 6.58 11.24 -12.26
N SER A 53 7.73 10.93 -12.84
CA SER A 53 7.77 10.45 -14.23
C SER A 53 7.90 8.94 -14.31
N GLY A 54 7.98 8.24 -13.17
CA GLY A 54 8.21 6.81 -13.14
C GLY A 54 6.93 6.02 -13.03
N LYS A 55 7.07 4.72 -13.20
CA LYS A 55 5.96 3.77 -13.10
C LYS A 55 6.19 2.77 -11.99
N ASP A 56 7.38 2.74 -11.42
CA ASP A 56 7.76 1.73 -10.45
C ASP A 56 7.52 2.23 -9.03
N LEU A 57 6.95 1.38 -8.20
CA LEU A 57 6.86 1.65 -6.78
C LEU A 57 8.16 1.14 -6.17
N ASN A 58 8.99 2.10 -5.78
CA ASN A 58 10.35 1.84 -5.36
C ASN A 58 10.50 1.73 -3.86
N SER A 59 11.63 1.16 -3.46
CA SER A 59 11.99 1.04 -2.05
C SER A 59 12.09 2.42 -1.39
N THR A 60 11.57 2.53 -0.19
CA THR A 60 11.62 3.77 0.59
C THR A 60 12.49 3.58 1.83
N VAL A 61 12.31 2.49 2.55
CA VAL A 61 13.02 2.29 3.81
C VAL A 61 13.13 0.80 4.09
N ALA A 62 14.24 0.40 4.71
CA ALA A 62 14.43 -0.98 5.13
C ALA A 62 13.58 -1.28 6.36
N VAL A 63 13.13 -2.51 6.47
CA VAL A 63 12.34 -2.97 7.61
C VAL A 63 12.98 -4.20 8.22
N ASN A 64 12.69 -4.42 9.51
CA ASN A 64 13.17 -5.58 10.23
C ASN A 64 11.98 -6.48 10.53
N ILE A 65 11.92 -7.63 9.86
CA ILE A 65 10.80 -8.56 9.99
C ILE A 65 11.20 -9.65 10.97
N VAL A 66 10.42 -9.79 12.05
CA VAL A 66 10.65 -10.82 13.05
C VAL A 66 9.33 -11.54 13.30
N ASN A 67 9.29 -12.82 13.00
CA ASN A 67 8.09 -13.65 13.20
C ASN A 67 6.85 -13.06 12.53
N GLY A 68 7.00 -12.56 11.32
CA GLY A 68 5.87 -12.01 10.57
C GLY A 68 5.40 -10.65 11.05
N GLU A 69 6.23 -9.95 11.82
CA GLU A 69 5.86 -8.64 12.34
C GLU A 69 6.99 -7.63 12.12
N ILE A 70 6.61 -6.38 12.01
CA ILE A 70 7.55 -5.26 11.90
C ILE A 70 7.15 -4.26 12.97
N GLU A 71 8.11 -3.92 13.82
CA GLU A 71 7.82 -2.95 14.87
C GLU A 71 7.66 -1.57 14.27
N ALA A 72 6.62 -0.85 14.68
CA ALA A 72 6.37 0.49 14.18
C ALA A 72 7.36 1.45 14.81
N THR A 73 8.13 2.12 13.97
CA THR A 73 9.11 3.11 14.39
C THR A 73 8.85 4.38 13.62
N ALA A 74 9.42 5.48 14.10
CA ALA A 74 9.15 6.79 13.49
C ALA A 74 9.60 6.87 12.04
N ASP A 75 10.70 6.19 11.69
CA ASP A 75 11.21 6.23 10.32
C ASP A 75 10.29 5.52 9.33
N LEU A 76 9.41 4.66 9.79
CA LEU A 76 8.48 3.97 8.89
C LEU A 76 7.36 4.88 8.39
N ALA A 77 7.19 6.06 9.02
CA ALA A 77 6.16 6.99 8.58
C ALA A 77 6.28 7.33 7.09
N GLN A 78 7.48 7.34 6.58
CA GLN A 78 7.73 7.67 5.16
C GLN A 78 7.30 6.56 4.21
N ALA A 79 6.92 5.41 4.73
CA ALA A 79 6.56 4.27 3.89
C ALA A 79 5.14 3.76 4.15
N VAL A 80 4.38 4.40 5.02
CA VAL A 80 3.05 3.92 5.37
C VAL A 80 2.05 4.32 4.31
N MET A 81 1.38 3.32 3.75
CA MET A 81 0.28 3.52 2.82
C MET A 81 -1.02 3.39 3.62
N THR A 82 -1.97 4.28 3.38
CA THR A 82 -3.24 4.25 4.10
C THR A 82 -4.36 3.83 3.16
N VAL A 83 -5.12 2.83 3.55
CA VAL A 83 -6.25 2.32 2.79
C VAL A 83 -7.53 2.75 3.48
N THR A 84 -8.45 3.37 2.74
CA THR A 84 -9.73 3.82 3.26
C THR A 84 -10.83 3.31 2.34
N LYS A 85 -12.02 3.18 2.91
CA LYS A 85 -13.18 2.81 2.09
C LYS A 85 -13.53 3.94 1.14
N ASN A 86 -13.97 3.57 -0.05
CA ASN A 86 -14.38 4.50 -1.08
C ASN A 86 -15.62 3.89 -1.76
N GLY A 87 -16.79 4.03 -1.12
CA GLY A 87 -17.98 3.32 -1.52
C GLY A 87 -17.84 1.84 -1.24
N ASP A 88 -18.04 1.01 -2.24
CA ASP A 88 -17.83 -0.44 -2.11
C ASP A 88 -16.40 -0.83 -2.55
N LYS A 89 -15.56 0.14 -2.83
CA LYS A 89 -14.16 -0.07 -3.18
C LYS A 89 -13.29 0.55 -2.08
N TYR A 90 -12.00 0.63 -2.37
CA TYR A 90 -11.03 1.26 -1.47
C TYR A 90 -10.19 2.25 -2.24
N ALA A 91 -9.60 3.19 -1.52
CA ALA A 91 -8.58 4.07 -2.06
C ALA A 91 -7.34 3.93 -1.18
N MET A 92 -6.17 4.09 -1.78
CA MET A 92 -4.91 3.98 -1.04
C MET A 92 -4.10 5.25 -1.28
N THR A 93 -3.59 5.83 -0.19
CA THR A 93 -2.79 7.04 -0.28
C THR A 93 -1.35 6.75 0.10
N PHE A 94 -0.46 7.48 -0.54
CA PHE A 94 0.95 7.55 -0.17
C PHE A 94 1.13 8.33 1.13
N PRO A 95 2.30 8.26 1.74
CA PRO A 95 2.52 9.02 2.98
C PRO A 95 2.25 10.51 2.87
N ASP A 96 2.41 11.11 1.68
CA ASP A 96 2.14 12.54 1.49
C ASP A 96 0.67 12.84 1.20
N GLY A 97 -0.19 11.83 1.21
CA GLY A 97 -1.62 12.02 1.00
C GLY A 97 -2.06 11.95 -0.45
N LYS A 98 -1.15 11.86 -1.41
CA LYS A 98 -1.54 11.64 -2.80
C LYS A 98 -2.05 10.22 -2.98
N TYR A 99 -2.90 10.03 -3.98
CA TYR A 99 -3.53 8.72 -4.19
C TYR A 99 -2.67 7.83 -5.08
N PHE A 100 -2.65 6.56 -4.71
CA PHE A 100 -2.07 5.52 -5.53
C PHE A 100 -3.05 5.19 -6.64
N GLY A 101 -2.56 5.09 -7.85
CA GLY A 101 -3.35 4.64 -8.98
C GLY A 101 -2.57 3.68 -9.85
N MET A 102 -3.22 3.20 -10.89
CA MET A 102 -2.64 2.24 -11.81
C MET A 102 -2.69 2.78 -13.23
N GLN A 103 -1.72 2.38 -14.02
CA GLN A 103 -1.66 2.68 -15.44
C GLN A 103 -1.04 1.49 -16.15
N LYS A 104 -1.05 1.52 -17.46
CA LYS A 104 -0.46 0.44 -18.24
C LYS A 104 1.00 0.26 -17.85
N ASN A 105 1.32 -0.93 -17.40
CA ASN A 105 2.68 -1.31 -17.00
C ASN A 105 3.26 -0.38 -15.95
N GLY A 106 2.45 0.05 -14.98
CA GLY A 106 3.00 0.91 -13.95
C GLY A 106 2.02 1.36 -12.89
N CYS A 107 2.57 1.96 -11.86
CA CYS A 107 1.85 2.65 -10.81
C CYS A 107 1.74 4.13 -11.18
N LYS A 108 0.94 4.88 -10.43
CA LYS A 108 0.68 6.27 -10.76
C LYS A 108 0.37 7.08 -9.52
N LEU A 109 0.82 8.33 -9.49
CA LEU A 109 0.40 9.30 -8.48
C LEU A 109 -0.82 10.02 -9.00
N MET A 110 -1.86 10.14 -8.17
CA MET A 110 -3.10 10.77 -8.59
C MET A 110 -3.54 11.78 -7.54
N THR A 111 -4.30 12.78 -7.99
CA THR A 111 -4.83 13.82 -7.11
C THR A 111 -6.23 13.50 -6.62
N SER A 112 -6.85 12.45 -7.15
CA SER A 112 -8.16 12.00 -6.69
C SER A 112 -8.13 10.49 -6.49
N ALA A 113 -9.09 9.99 -5.75
CA ALA A 113 -9.14 8.57 -5.39
C ALA A 113 -9.23 7.69 -6.64
N PHE A 114 -8.49 6.59 -6.62
CA PHE A 114 -8.54 5.55 -7.65
C PHE A 114 -9.13 4.31 -7.00
N ASP A 115 -10.20 3.78 -7.59
CA ASP A 115 -10.91 2.65 -7.00
C ASP A 115 -10.09 1.38 -7.05
N LEU A 116 -9.90 0.78 -5.88
CA LEU A 116 -9.15 -0.46 -5.74
C LEU A 116 -10.01 -1.54 -5.12
N ASP A 117 -9.75 -2.78 -5.53
CA ASP A 117 -10.26 -3.96 -4.87
C ASP A 117 -9.11 -4.65 -4.16
N PHE A 118 -9.38 -5.14 -2.97
CA PHE A 118 -8.43 -5.92 -2.19
C PHE A 118 -9.04 -7.29 -1.91
N ALA A 119 -8.25 -8.33 -2.09
CA ALA A 119 -8.68 -9.68 -1.78
C ALA A 119 -7.48 -10.52 -1.38
N TYR A 120 -7.68 -11.52 -0.55
CA TYR A 120 -6.63 -12.47 -0.25
C TYR A 120 -6.86 -13.72 -1.08
N THR A 121 -5.86 -14.10 -1.87
CA THR A 121 -5.94 -15.26 -2.75
C THR A 121 -4.98 -16.34 -2.24
N PRO A 122 -5.06 -17.56 -2.77
CA PRO A 122 -4.07 -18.57 -2.38
C PRO A 122 -2.63 -18.15 -2.63
N ALA A 123 -2.40 -17.21 -3.56
CA ALA A 123 -1.06 -16.72 -3.84
C ALA A 123 -0.68 -15.49 -3.01
N GLY A 124 -1.61 -14.94 -2.23
CA GLY A 124 -1.35 -13.78 -1.38
C GLY A 124 -2.33 -12.65 -1.61
N PRO A 125 -2.07 -11.48 -1.02
CA PRO A 125 -2.94 -10.32 -1.18
C PRO A 125 -2.93 -9.83 -2.62
N LYS A 126 -4.12 -9.55 -3.15
CA LYS A 126 -4.27 -9.05 -4.51
C LYS A 126 -4.87 -7.66 -4.46
N ILE A 127 -4.16 -6.70 -5.02
CA ILE A 127 -4.62 -5.32 -5.16
C ILE A 127 -4.86 -5.08 -6.64
N SER A 128 -6.09 -4.75 -7.01
CA SER A 128 -6.45 -4.58 -8.41
C SER A 128 -7.29 -3.33 -8.60
N GLY A 129 -7.30 -2.82 -9.83
CA GLY A 129 -8.10 -1.67 -10.18
C GLY A 129 -8.37 -1.62 -11.67
N PHE A 130 -9.54 -1.10 -12.03
CA PHE A 130 -9.92 -0.95 -13.43
C PHE A 130 -9.39 0.36 -13.98
N VAL A 131 -8.62 0.28 -15.06
CA VAL A 131 -8.06 1.46 -15.72
C VAL A 131 -8.90 1.72 -16.95
N SER A 132 -9.76 2.74 -16.88
CA SER A 132 -10.74 2.98 -17.94
C SER A 132 -10.11 3.28 -19.28
N SER A 133 -9.00 4.01 -19.31
CA SER A 133 -8.31 4.33 -20.56
C SER A 133 -7.76 3.09 -21.26
N GLU A 134 -7.56 1.99 -20.52
CA GLU A 134 -7.07 0.73 -21.07
C GLU A 134 -8.18 -0.29 -21.19
N SER A 135 -9.36 -0.02 -20.61
CA SER A 135 -10.49 -0.95 -20.56
C SER A 135 -10.10 -2.30 -19.98
N ASN A 136 -9.25 -2.30 -18.98
CA ASN A 136 -8.74 -3.51 -18.36
C ASN A 136 -8.52 -3.32 -16.87
N THR A 137 -8.62 -4.41 -16.13
CA THR A 137 -8.21 -4.47 -14.73
C THR A 137 -6.72 -4.75 -14.66
N PHE A 138 -6.03 -3.99 -13.82
CA PHE A 138 -4.60 -4.16 -13.58
C PHE A 138 -4.39 -4.65 -12.16
N ILE A 139 -3.28 -5.34 -11.94
CA ILE A 139 -2.91 -5.92 -10.64
C ILE A 139 -1.51 -5.48 -10.29
N LEU A 140 -1.28 -5.19 -9.00
CA LEU A 140 0.02 -4.83 -8.48
C LEU A 140 0.87 -6.09 -8.27
N TYR A 141 2.05 -6.12 -8.87
CA TYR A 141 2.97 -7.26 -8.79
C TYR A 141 4.38 -6.82 -8.40
N GLU A 142 5.07 -7.72 -7.72
CA GLU A 142 6.52 -7.61 -7.53
C GLU A 142 7.24 -7.83 -8.85
N ASN A 143 8.30 -7.08 -9.08
CA ASN A 143 9.13 -7.23 -10.25
C ASN A 143 10.58 -6.95 -9.88
N ALA A 144 11.51 -7.36 -10.76
CA ALA A 144 12.92 -7.10 -10.54
C ALA A 144 13.59 -6.95 -11.89
N SER A 145 14.54 -6.02 -11.96
CA SER A 145 15.30 -5.79 -13.18
C SER A 145 16.70 -5.38 -12.77
N SER A 146 17.69 -6.12 -13.27
CA SER A 146 19.10 -5.83 -13.01
C SER A 146 19.39 -5.70 -11.51
N GLY A 147 18.77 -6.57 -10.70
CA GLY A 147 18.98 -6.55 -9.25
C GLY A 147 18.14 -5.56 -8.49
N THR A 148 17.45 -4.66 -9.17
CA THR A 148 16.56 -3.70 -8.52
C THR A 148 15.18 -4.31 -8.34
N LYS A 149 14.64 -4.23 -7.13
CA LYS A 149 13.32 -4.76 -6.79
C LYS A 149 12.33 -3.61 -6.68
N TYR A 150 11.16 -3.79 -7.29
CA TYR A 150 10.14 -2.77 -7.31
C TYR A 150 8.78 -3.40 -7.53
N TYR A 151 7.70 -2.60 -7.40
CA TYR A 151 6.36 -3.04 -7.75
C TYR A 151 5.92 -2.33 -9.01
N ARG A 152 5.11 -3.02 -9.80
CA ARG A 152 4.54 -2.46 -11.02
C ARG A 152 3.18 -3.10 -11.27
N CYS A 153 2.30 -2.41 -11.98
CA CYS A 153 0.98 -2.95 -12.31
C CYS A 153 0.99 -3.53 -13.71
N TYR A 154 0.31 -4.67 -13.86
CA TYR A 154 0.15 -5.33 -15.16
C TYR A 154 -1.30 -5.75 -15.35
N VAL A 155 -1.70 -5.88 -16.62
CA VAL A 155 -3.07 -6.24 -16.96
C VAL A 155 -3.37 -7.67 -16.50
N GLU A 156 -4.53 -7.83 -15.86
CA GLU A 156 -4.89 -9.11 -15.26
C GLU A 156 -5.14 -10.20 -16.28
N LYS A 157 -5.82 -9.88 -17.35
CA LYS A 157 -6.28 -10.89 -18.30
C LYS A 157 -5.17 -11.65 -18.98
N ASN A 158 -3.98 -11.08 -19.04
CA ASN A 158 -2.87 -11.73 -19.72
C ASN A 158 -2.15 -12.73 -18.85
N GLY A 159 -2.49 -12.78 -17.56
CA GLY A 159 -1.78 -13.62 -16.61
C GLY A 159 -0.32 -13.21 -16.54
N GLN A 160 0.21 -13.03 -15.39
CA GLN A 160 1.61 -12.61 -15.25
C GLN A 160 2.34 -13.71 -14.50
N THR A 161 2.70 -14.77 -15.24
CA THR A 161 3.47 -15.85 -14.63
C THR A 161 4.86 -15.35 -14.33
N GLY A 162 5.40 -15.75 -13.20
CA GLY A 162 6.73 -15.33 -12.79
C GLY A 162 6.74 -14.07 -11.95
N TYR A 163 5.62 -13.41 -11.78
CA TYR A 163 5.50 -12.28 -10.88
C TYR A 163 4.73 -12.69 -9.65
N ASN A 164 5.07 -12.12 -8.50
CA ASN A 164 4.43 -12.44 -7.23
C ASN A 164 3.50 -11.31 -6.81
N LEU A 165 2.45 -11.66 -6.11
CA LEU A 165 1.58 -10.68 -5.48
C LEU A 165 2.31 -10.01 -4.32
N PRO A 166 1.87 -8.82 -3.92
CA PRO A 166 2.56 -8.08 -2.86
C PRO A 166 2.54 -8.81 -1.53
N THR A 167 3.52 -8.50 -0.70
CA THR A 167 3.50 -8.85 0.70
C THR A 167 3.06 -7.60 1.47
N LEU A 168 1.99 -7.71 2.24
CA LEU A 168 1.44 -6.60 3.00
C LEU A 168 1.59 -6.87 4.49
N PHE A 169 1.97 -5.82 5.21
CA PHE A 169 1.97 -5.83 6.67
C PHE A 169 1.01 -4.74 7.13
N LYS A 170 0.07 -5.08 7.99
CA LYS A 170 -0.98 -4.16 8.44
C LYS A 170 -0.76 -3.79 9.88
N LEU A 171 -0.90 -2.50 10.18
CA LEU A 171 -0.78 -2.03 11.56
C LEU A 171 -1.89 -2.66 12.41
N ALA A 172 -1.48 -3.34 13.47
CA ALA A 172 -2.43 -3.97 14.39
C ALA A 172 -3.09 -2.90 15.24
N GLU A 173 -4.38 -3.09 15.45
CA GLU A 173 -5.16 -2.15 16.24
C GLU A 173 -5.04 -2.43 17.72
#